data_4e5f24916c4238f65ede946dbc8eae5a
#
_entry.id   4e5f24916c4238f65ede946dbc8eae5a
#
_cell.length_a   1.000
_cell.length_b   1.000
_cell.length_c   1.000
_cell.angle_alpha   90.00
_cell.angle_beta   90.00
_cell.angle_gamma   90.00
#
_symmetry.space_group_name_H-M   'P 1'
#
loop_
_entity.id
_entity.type
_entity.pdbx_description
1 polymer ?
#
loop_
_entity_poly.entity_id
_entity_poly.type
_entity_poly.pdbx_seq_one_letter_code
_entity_poly.pdbx_strand_id
1 'polypeptide(L)'
;WGNYNGKPSVTTTVLQGIRNKVGADKVIYDRACDLVNDKMDESLMAQCSADGKRGFKTTYWNNTKMSGDPVITENHTEALQLTTMGQHTFAEGVKMKEFSAKYVADYKAEKSEEIYLKYSATGKYTIKVNDSIMGKHDSWRSLQSRLPIIVEQGKSYRIEMDFTTNDNQASLELNLCRELPFDYAACAKKVKDADVVIFVGGLSTKLEGEEMPVELPGFKGGDRTDIELPN
;
A
#
# COMPACT_ATOMS: atom_id res chain seq x y z
N TRP A 1 -3.22 5.70 -11.53
CA TRP A 1 -4.11 5.67 -12.70
C TRP A 1 -5.55 5.79 -12.20
N GLY A 2 -6.41 6.47 -12.95
CA GLY A 2 -7.84 6.54 -12.66
C GLY A 2 -8.53 5.22 -12.94
N ASN A 3 -9.77 5.09 -12.47
CA ASN A 3 -10.56 3.86 -12.56
C ASN A 3 -10.93 3.43 -14.00
N TYR A 4 -10.91 4.34 -14.96
CA TYR A 4 -11.16 4.04 -16.39
C TYR A 4 -9.89 3.95 -17.24
N ASN A 5 -8.72 4.04 -16.64
CA ASN A 5 -7.44 3.96 -17.33
C ASN A 5 -6.85 2.56 -17.19
N GLY A 6 -6.42 1.98 -18.29
CA GLY A 6 -5.62 0.77 -18.26
C GLY A 6 -4.23 1.02 -17.68
N LYS A 7 -3.49 -0.04 -17.39
CA LYS A 7 -2.07 0.05 -17.02
C LYS A 7 -1.24 0.06 -18.29
N PRO A 8 -0.53 1.15 -18.63
CA PRO A 8 0.33 1.20 -19.80
C PRO A 8 1.55 0.30 -19.62
N SER A 9 2.08 -0.21 -20.73
CA SER A 9 3.31 -1.01 -20.72
C SER A 9 4.55 -0.19 -20.30
N VAL A 10 4.52 1.12 -20.57
CA VAL A 10 5.59 2.05 -20.21
C VAL A 10 4.97 3.31 -19.63
N THR A 11 5.56 3.81 -18.55
CA THR A 11 5.17 5.08 -17.92
C THR A 11 6.42 5.89 -17.62
N THR A 12 6.41 7.16 -18.03
CA THR A 12 7.40 8.13 -17.57
C THR A 12 6.73 9.10 -16.62
N THR A 13 7.02 8.98 -15.32
CA THR A 13 6.54 9.94 -14.32
C THR A 13 7.29 11.27 -14.45
N VAL A 14 6.74 12.36 -13.89
CA VAL A 14 7.43 13.66 -13.83
C VAL A 14 8.82 13.50 -13.21
N LEU A 15 8.92 12.79 -12.08
CA LEU A 15 10.20 12.50 -11.42
C LEU A 15 11.17 11.77 -12.35
N GLN A 16 10.71 10.74 -13.07
CA GLN A 16 11.55 9.99 -14.00
C GLN A 16 11.99 10.86 -15.17
N GLY A 17 11.10 11.68 -15.71
CA GLY A 17 11.43 12.62 -16.80
C GLY A 17 12.52 13.63 -16.39
N ILE A 18 12.43 14.18 -15.18
CA ILE A 18 13.45 15.09 -14.63
C ILE A 18 14.78 14.35 -14.45
N ARG A 19 14.77 13.17 -13.82
CA ARG A 19 15.99 12.35 -13.64
C ARG A 19 16.65 12.00 -14.96
N ASN A 20 15.88 11.65 -15.98
CA ASN A 20 16.41 11.36 -17.31
C ASN A 20 17.07 12.58 -17.97
N LYS A 21 16.55 13.79 -17.67
CA LYS A 21 17.05 15.05 -18.28
C LYS A 21 18.31 15.56 -17.62
N VAL A 22 18.39 15.53 -16.28
CA VAL A 22 19.46 16.21 -15.53
C VAL A 22 20.44 15.24 -14.84
N GLY A 23 20.14 13.95 -14.80
CA GLY A 23 20.85 12.93 -14.03
C GLY A 23 20.17 12.65 -12.69
N ALA A 24 20.08 11.38 -12.31
CA ALA A 24 19.41 10.97 -11.08
C ALA A 24 20.13 11.44 -9.81
N ASP A 25 21.45 11.55 -9.87
CA ASP A 25 22.34 12.05 -8.81
C ASP A 25 22.12 13.53 -8.48
N LYS A 26 21.55 14.30 -9.41
CA LYS A 26 21.22 15.72 -9.24
C LYS A 26 19.80 15.97 -8.73
N VAL A 27 19.02 14.93 -8.50
CA VAL A 27 17.60 15.06 -8.13
C VAL A 27 17.36 14.58 -6.71
N ILE A 28 17.05 15.51 -5.83
CA ILE A 28 16.50 15.23 -4.50
C ILE A 28 14.99 15.08 -4.66
N TYR A 29 14.45 13.95 -4.23
CA TYR A 29 13.00 13.72 -4.21
C TYR A 29 12.49 13.67 -2.77
N ASP A 30 11.43 14.38 -2.51
CA ASP A 30 10.65 14.27 -1.29
C ASP A 30 9.16 14.25 -1.64
N ARG A 31 8.40 13.40 -0.98
CA ARG A 31 6.95 13.34 -1.19
C ARG A 31 6.23 14.54 -0.58
N ALA A 32 6.91 15.26 0.28
CA ALA A 32 6.41 16.35 1.10
C ALA A 32 5.34 15.91 2.09
N CYS A 33 4.07 15.94 1.77
CA CYS A 33 2.97 15.56 2.67
C CYS A 33 2.10 14.46 2.06
N ASP A 34 1.17 13.93 2.81
CA ASP A 34 0.12 13.07 2.27
C ASP A 34 -0.96 13.91 1.57
N LEU A 35 -1.97 13.23 1.00
CA LEU A 35 -2.88 13.85 0.03
C LEU A 35 -3.84 14.89 0.65
N VAL A 36 -4.20 14.72 1.94
CA VAL A 36 -5.26 15.55 2.56
C VAL A 36 -4.99 15.92 4.03
N ASN A 37 -3.81 15.62 4.56
CA ASN A 37 -3.48 15.92 5.94
C ASN A 37 -1.97 16.11 6.15
N ASP A 38 -1.62 16.69 7.29
CA ASP A 38 -0.25 16.94 7.74
C ASP A 38 0.39 15.70 8.37
N LYS A 39 0.12 14.52 7.82
CA LYS A 39 0.62 13.25 8.32
C LYS A 39 1.25 12.44 7.20
N MET A 40 2.13 11.56 7.58
CA MET A 40 2.80 10.63 6.68
C MET A 40 2.71 9.23 7.23
N ASP A 41 2.54 8.26 6.35
CA ASP A 41 2.69 6.86 6.70
C ASP A 41 4.15 6.43 6.55
N GLU A 42 4.76 6.06 7.66
CA GLU A 42 6.02 5.35 7.67
C GLU A 42 5.77 3.84 7.56
N SER A 43 6.30 3.20 6.52
CA SER A 43 6.17 1.76 6.37
C SER A 43 7.01 1.01 7.40
N LEU A 44 6.41 0.03 8.06
CA LEU A 44 7.04 -0.88 9.01
C LEU A 44 7.36 -2.26 8.40
N MET A 45 7.06 -2.46 7.12
CA MET A 45 7.25 -3.74 6.43
C MET A 45 8.67 -4.27 6.57
N ALA A 46 9.69 -3.41 6.45
CA ALA A 46 11.09 -3.78 6.61
C ALA A 46 11.51 -4.11 8.06
N GLN A 47 10.71 -3.70 9.06
CA GLN A 47 10.93 -4.01 10.47
C GLN A 47 10.27 -5.34 10.89
N CYS A 48 9.43 -5.89 10.02
CA CYS A 48 8.82 -7.20 10.21
C CYS A 48 9.79 -8.33 9.85
N SER A 49 9.45 -9.54 10.30
CA SER A 49 10.16 -10.76 9.93
C SER A 49 9.20 -11.94 9.82
N ALA A 50 9.56 -12.93 9.01
CA ALA A 50 8.88 -14.22 8.95
C ALA A 50 9.93 -15.32 8.67
N ASP A 51 9.90 -16.40 9.43
CA ASP A 51 10.84 -17.53 9.31
C ASP A 51 12.31 -17.09 9.29
N GLY A 52 12.67 -16.09 10.11
CA GLY A 52 14.02 -15.55 10.21
C GLY A 52 14.45 -14.62 9.07
N LYS A 53 13.57 -14.33 8.11
CA LYS A 53 13.81 -13.36 7.01
C LYS A 53 13.05 -12.07 7.27
N ARG A 54 13.64 -10.94 6.87
CA ARG A 54 12.99 -9.63 6.98
C ARG A 54 11.79 -9.50 6.04
N GLY A 55 10.78 -8.78 6.48
CA GLY A 55 9.60 -8.45 5.70
C GLY A 55 8.44 -9.42 5.91
N PHE A 56 7.40 -9.22 5.12
CA PHE A 56 6.26 -10.12 5.02
C PHE A 56 6.61 -11.29 4.11
N LYS A 57 6.46 -12.50 4.62
CA LYS A 57 6.50 -13.72 3.81
C LYS A 57 5.17 -13.86 3.09
N THR A 58 5.21 -14.01 1.79
CA THR A 58 4.04 -14.31 0.96
C THR A 58 4.21 -15.66 0.30
N THR A 59 3.20 -16.50 0.40
CA THR A 59 3.15 -17.82 -0.24
C THR A 59 1.96 -17.87 -1.17
N TYR A 60 2.15 -18.30 -2.42
CA TYR A 60 1.12 -18.34 -3.45
C TYR A 60 0.80 -19.77 -3.89
N TRP A 61 -0.49 -20.01 -4.20
CA TRP A 61 -1.00 -21.26 -4.75
C TRP A 61 -1.90 -21.00 -5.96
N ASN A 62 -1.76 -21.79 -7.00
CA ASN A 62 -2.62 -21.79 -8.18
C ASN A 62 -3.95 -22.52 -7.95
N ASN A 63 -4.52 -22.35 -6.77
CA ASN A 63 -5.85 -22.80 -6.37
C ASN A 63 -6.39 -21.89 -5.26
N THR A 64 -7.68 -22.00 -4.97
CA THR A 64 -8.36 -21.14 -3.98
C THR A 64 -8.38 -21.72 -2.56
N LYS A 65 -7.67 -22.83 -2.32
CA LYS A 65 -7.71 -23.58 -1.05
C LYS A 65 -6.42 -23.45 -0.23
N MET A 66 -5.39 -22.72 -0.76
CA MET A 66 -4.05 -22.63 -0.12
C MET A 66 -3.47 -24.02 0.19
N SER A 67 -3.62 -24.97 -0.72
CA SER A 67 -3.29 -26.37 -0.49
C SER A 67 -2.37 -26.94 -1.58
N GLY A 68 -1.63 -27.98 -1.24
CA GLY A 68 -0.60 -28.56 -2.08
C GLY A 68 0.69 -27.74 -2.07
N ASP A 69 1.58 -28.04 -3.01
CA ASP A 69 2.84 -27.32 -3.12
C ASP A 69 2.61 -25.87 -3.55
N PRO A 70 3.25 -24.89 -2.90
CA PRO A 70 3.17 -23.51 -3.31
C PRO A 70 3.87 -23.30 -4.65
N VAL A 71 3.35 -22.35 -5.45
CA VAL A 71 3.97 -21.95 -6.71
C VAL A 71 5.28 -21.20 -6.45
N ILE A 72 5.21 -20.24 -5.51
CA ILE A 72 6.35 -19.41 -5.13
C ILE A 72 6.16 -18.89 -3.71
N THR A 73 7.26 -18.62 -3.03
CA THR A 73 7.30 -17.93 -1.73
C THR A 73 8.32 -16.81 -1.81
N GLU A 74 7.88 -15.60 -1.45
CA GLU A 74 8.67 -14.37 -1.51
C GLU A 74 8.65 -13.65 -0.16
N ASN A 75 9.60 -12.73 0.05
CA ASN A 75 9.61 -11.82 1.20
C ASN A 75 9.59 -10.37 0.70
N HIS A 76 8.70 -9.55 1.28
CA HIS A 76 8.50 -8.16 0.90
C HIS A 76 8.81 -7.23 2.06
N THR A 77 9.77 -6.34 1.86
CA THR A 77 10.17 -5.30 2.84
C THR A 77 9.56 -3.93 2.54
N GLU A 78 8.81 -3.83 1.45
CA GLU A 78 8.13 -2.62 0.99
C GLU A 78 6.63 -2.87 0.86
N ALA A 79 5.86 -1.79 0.84
CA ALA A 79 4.42 -1.85 0.62
C ALA A 79 4.10 -2.54 -0.72
N LEU A 80 3.13 -3.44 -0.70
CA LEU A 80 2.70 -4.19 -1.86
C LEU A 80 1.66 -3.41 -2.66
N GLN A 81 1.77 -3.48 -3.98
CA GLN A 81 0.79 -2.99 -4.94
C GLN A 81 0.68 -4.00 -6.08
N LEU A 82 -0.23 -4.94 -5.94
CA LEU A 82 -0.39 -6.09 -6.84
C LEU A 82 -1.71 -5.97 -7.60
N THR A 83 -1.72 -6.36 -8.87
CA THR A 83 -2.94 -6.39 -9.68
C THR A 83 -2.82 -7.41 -10.80
N THR A 84 -3.94 -8.02 -11.19
CA THR A 84 -4.04 -8.84 -12.41
C THR A 84 -4.58 -8.05 -13.60
N MET A 85 -5.05 -6.82 -13.38
CA MET A 85 -5.47 -5.94 -14.48
C MET A 85 -4.28 -5.60 -15.39
N GLY A 86 -4.53 -5.55 -16.70
CA GLY A 86 -3.46 -5.34 -17.69
C GLY A 86 -2.60 -6.59 -17.96
N GLN A 87 -3.14 -7.79 -17.67
CA GLN A 87 -2.47 -9.09 -17.87
C GLN A 87 -1.19 -9.26 -17.02
N HIS A 88 -1.22 -8.74 -15.79
CA HIS A 88 -0.17 -8.97 -14.80
C HIS A 88 -0.52 -10.16 -13.90
N THR A 89 0.49 -10.70 -13.24
CA THR A 89 0.34 -11.69 -12.18
C THR A 89 0.85 -11.13 -10.86
N PHE A 90 0.39 -11.67 -9.73
CA PHE A 90 0.86 -11.24 -8.41
C PHE A 90 2.32 -11.61 -8.16
N ALA A 91 2.75 -12.76 -8.70
CA ALA A 91 4.13 -13.20 -8.67
C ALA A 91 4.41 -14.14 -9.87
N GLU A 92 5.67 -14.48 -10.08
CA GLU A 92 6.08 -15.40 -11.15
C GLU A 92 5.40 -16.77 -11.03
N GLY A 93 4.83 -17.25 -12.13
CA GLY A 93 4.13 -18.54 -12.20
C GLY A 93 2.74 -18.56 -11.56
N VAL A 94 2.30 -17.48 -10.90
CA VAL A 94 0.95 -17.37 -10.33
C VAL A 94 -0.06 -17.07 -11.42
N LYS A 95 -1.18 -17.77 -11.42
CA LYS A 95 -2.29 -17.54 -12.35
C LYS A 95 -2.91 -16.16 -12.15
N MET A 96 -3.56 -15.64 -13.19
CA MET A 96 -4.30 -14.37 -13.12
C MET A 96 -5.66 -14.52 -12.40
N LYS A 97 -6.18 -15.74 -12.29
CA LYS A 97 -7.44 -16.08 -11.61
C LYS A 97 -7.33 -17.43 -10.92
N GLU A 98 -8.26 -17.72 -10.03
CA GLU A 98 -8.32 -19.00 -9.29
C GLU A 98 -7.01 -19.28 -8.55
N PHE A 99 -6.50 -18.28 -7.84
CA PHE A 99 -5.33 -18.40 -7.00
C PHE A 99 -5.58 -17.92 -5.57
N SER A 100 -4.67 -18.23 -4.69
CA SER A 100 -4.66 -17.73 -3.33
C SER A 100 -3.26 -17.35 -2.88
N ALA A 101 -3.20 -16.48 -1.88
CA ALA A 101 -1.97 -16.03 -1.26
C ALA A 101 -2.13 -15.93 0.25
N LYS A 102 -1.08 -16.26 0.98
CA LYS A 102 -0.99 -16.05 2.43
C LYS A 102 0.17 -15.10 2.71
N TYR A 103 -0.13 -13.98 3.34
CA TYR A 103 0.83 -12.98 3.80
C TYR A 103 1.01 -13.14 5.30
N VAL A 104 2.24 -13.25 5.77
CA VAL A 104 2.56 -13.48 7.18
C VAL A 104 3.75 -12.64 7.60
N ALA A 105 3.65 -11.99 8.75
CA ALA A 105 4.77 -11.32 9.38
C ALA A 105 4.64 -11.26 10.90
N ASP A 106 5.77 -11.30 11.57
CA ASP A 106 5.91 -11.00 12.98
C ASP A 106 6.52 -9.59 13.12
N TYR A 107 5.80 -8.70 13.78
CA TYR A 107 6.25 -7.36 14.11
C TYR A 107 6.57 -7.28 15.60
N LYS A 108 7.81 -6.92 15.95
CA LYS A 108 8.20 -6.65 17.36
C LYS A 108 8.14 -5.15 17.59
N ALA A 109 7.27 -4.73 18.51
CA ALA A 109 7.06 -3.32 18.80
C ALA A 109 8.26 -2.70 19.53
N GLU A 110 8.85 -1.66 18.96
CA GLU A 110 9.94 -0.89 19.57
C GLU A 110 9.45 0.09 20.63
N LYS A 111 8.20 0.53 20.52
CA LYS A 111 7.51 1.41 21.48
C LYS A 111 6.02 1.06 21.53
N SER A 112 5.35 1.51 22.60
CA SER A 112 3.90 1.39 22.71
C SER A 112 3.24 2.50 21.87
N GLU A 113 2.45 2.11 20.87
CA GLU A 113 1.78 3.04 19.95
C GLU A 113 0.61 2.37 19.22
N GLU A 114 -0.13 3.14 18.46
CA GLU A 114 -1.07 2.62 17.47
C GLU A 114 -0.38 2.57 16.10
N ILE A 115 -0.37 1.38 15.49
CA ILE A 115 0.07 1.16 14.11
C ILE A 115 -1.12 0.72 13.27
N TYR A 116 -0.97 0.65 11.97
CA TYR A 116 -2.07 0.36 11.05
C TYR A 116 -1.67 -0.65 10.00
N LEU A 117 -2.55 -1.62 9.77
CA LEU A 117 -2.52 -2.38 8.52
C LEU A 117 -3.39 -1.63 7.52
N LYS A 118 -2.74 -0.96 6.56
CA LYS A 118 -3.42 -0.33 5.42
C LYS A 118 -3.53 -1.34 4.30
N TYR A 119 -4.72 -1.53 3.80
CA TYR A 119 -4.95 -2.47 2.69
C TYR A 119 -6.11 -2.03 1.82
N SER A 120 -6.04 -2.45 0.57
CA SER A 120 -7.14 -2.42 -0.39
C SER A 120 -7.10 -3.74 -1.15
N ALA A 121 -8.22 -4.45 -1.22
CA ALA A 121 -8.24 -5.75 -1.87
C ALA A 121 -9.52 -5.95 -2.67
N THR A 122 -9.37 -6.45 -3.91
CA THR A 122 -10.46 -6.98 -4.73
C THR A 122 -10.34 -8.50 -4.73
N GLY A 123 -11.23 -9.15 -3.99
CA GLY A 123 -11.18 -10.59 -3.69
C GLY A 123 -11.60 -10.88 -2.25
N LYS A 124 -11.61 -12.15 -1.89
CA LYS A 124 -11.90 -12.58 -0.52
C LYS A 124 -10.64 -12.50 0.33
N TYR A 125 -10.78 -12.00 1.56
CA TYR A 125 -9.68 -12.02 2.51
C TYR A 125 -10.13 -12.24 3.95
N THR A 126 -9.19 -12.72 4.76
CA THR A 126 -9.30 -12.76 6.22
C THR A 126 -8.00 -12.25 6.80
N ILE A 127 -8.10 -11.25 7.70
CA ILE A 127 -6.95 -10.67 8.40
C ILE A 127 -7.00 -11.11 9.85
N LYS A 128 -5.86 -11.56 10.38
CA LYS A 128 -5.68 -11.94 11.78
C LYS A 128 -4.51 -11.18 12.38
N VAL A 129 -4.65 -10.87 13.67
CA VAL A 129 -3.56 -10.39 14.52
C VAL A 129 -3.54 -11.28 15.78
N ASN A 130 -2.44 -11.99 16.01
CA ASN A 130 -2.31 -12.97 17.10
C ASN A 130 -3.49 -13.95 17.14
N ASP A 131 -3.80 -14.59 16.00
CA ASP A 131 -4.91 -15.53 15.80
C ASP A 131 -6.34 -14.96 15.91
N SER A 132 -6.50 -13.72 16.38
CA SER A 132 -7.79 -13.03 16.40
C SER A 132 -8.16 -12.49 15.03
N ILE A 133 -9.35 -12.80 14.53
CA ILE A 133 -9.85 -12.24 13.27
C ILE A 133 -10.20 -10.77 13.49
N MET A 134 -9.47 -9.89 12.80
CA MET A 134 -9.64 -8.45 12.84
C MET A 134 -10.36 -7.88 11.61
N GLY A 135 -10.35 -8.61 10.50
CA GLY A 135 -11.04 -8.21 9.27
C GLY A 135 -11.38 -9.40 8.40
N LYS A 136 -12.54 -9.33 7.75
CA LYS A 136 -12.98 -10.36 6.79
C LYS A 136 -13.81 -9.71 5.71
N HIS A 137 -13.60 -10.13 4.47
CA HIS A 137 -14.35 -9.64 3.32
C HIS A 137 -14.59 -10.76 2.31
N ASP A 138 -15.76 -10.76 1.73
CA ASP A 138 -16.17 -11.70 0.71
C ASP A 138 -16.98 -10.97 -0.37
N SER A 139 -16.32 -10.10 -1.12
CA SER A 139 -16.94 -9.34 -2.19
C SER A 139 -15.92 -9.07 -3.29
N TRP A 140 -16.44 -8.84 -4.49
CA TRP A 140 -15.65 -8.43 -5.65
C TRP A 140 -15.30 -6.93 -5.64
N ARG A 141 -15.96 -6.11 -4.79
CA ARG A 141 -15.64 -4.69 -4.67
C ARG A 141 -14.36 -4.50 -3.87
N SER A 142 -13.48 -3.66 -4.36
CA SER A 142 -12.33 -3.22 -3.59
C SER A 142 -12.79 -2.41 -2.39
N LEU A 143 -12.30 -2.79 -1.20
CA LEU A 143 -12.44 -1.97 -0.01
C LEU A 143 -11.05 -1.50 0.41
N GLN A 144 -10.88 -0.19 0.46
CA GLN A 144 -9.73 0.40 1.12
C GLN A 144 -10.05 0.52 2.61
N SER A 145 -9.15 0.05 3.45
CA SER A 145 -9.32 0.10 4.89
C SER A 145 -8.00 0.35 5.61
N ARG A 146 -8.14 0.85 6.84
CA ARG A 146 -7.05 1.10 7.76
C ARG A 146 -7.41 0.43 9.09
N LEU A 147 -6.82 -0.73 9.35
CA LEU A 147 -7.05 -1.51 10.55
C LEU A 147 -6.07 -1.08 11.64
N PRO A 148 -6.54 -0.45 12.75
CA PRO A 148 -5.66 -0.06 13.84
C PRO A 148 -5.24 -1.29 14.66
N ILE A 149 -3.99 -1.29 15.11
CA ILE A 149 -3.39 -2.30 15.97
C ILE A 149 -2.67 -1.58 17.10
N ILE A 150 -3.16 -1.72 18.32
CA ILE A 150 -2.49 -1.18 19.51
C ILE A 150 -1.37 -2.13 19.88
N VAL A 151 -0.15 -1.62 19.87
CA VAL A 151 1.04 -2.40 20.20
C VAL A 151 1.70 -1.90 21.49
N GLU A 152 2.29 -2.82 22.24
CA GLU A 152 3.02 -2.53 23.47
C GLU A 152 4.51 -2.82 23.27
N GLN A 153 5.36 -1.93 23.76
CA GLN A 153 6.81 -2.04 23.64
C GLN A 153 7.33 -3.42 24.06
N GLY A 154 8.17 -4.01 23.24
CA GLY A 154 8.81 -5.30 23.45
C GLY A 154 7.95 -6.51 23.13
N LYS A 155 6.63 -6.35 22.92
CA LYS A 155 5.74 -7.45 22.51
C LYS A 155 5.84 -7.70 21.01
N SER A 156 5.59 -8.95 20.62
CA SER A 156 5.52 -9.39 19.21
C SER A 156 4.08 -9.60 18.80
N TYR A 157 3.77 -9.23 17.58
CA TYR A 157 2.44 -9.33 16.97
C TYR A 157 2.56 -10.07 15.66
N ARG A 158 1.88 -11.20 15.56
CA ARG A 158 1.79 -11.96 14.32
C ARG A 158 0.63 -11.44 13.49
N ILE A 159 0.91 -10.98 12.29
CA ILE A 159 -0.06 -10.44 11.35
C ILE A 159 -0.16 -11.40 10.17
N GLU A 160 -1.37 -11.84 9.88
CA GLU A 160 -1.64 -12.74 8.77
C GLU A 160 -2.77 -12.19 7.90
N MET A 161 -2.65 -12.34 6.59
CA MET A 161 -3.73 -12.09 5.65
C MET A 161 -3.82 -13.26 4.68
N ASP A 162 -4.95 -13.94 4.70
CA ASP A 162 -5.32 -14.93 3.69
C ASP A 162 -6.09 -14.20 2.58
N PHE A 163 -5.67 -14.36 1.33
CA PHE A 163 -6.28 -13.74 0.16
C PHE A 163 -6.63 -14.80 -0.89
N THR A 164 -7.82 -14.68 -1.49
CA THR A 164 -8.29 -15.63 -2.52
C THR A 164 -9.09 -14.91 -3.57
N THR A 165 -8.86 -15.25 -4.83
CA THR A 165 -9.67 -14.76 -5.95
C THR A 165 -10.05 -15.87 -6.92
N ASN A 166 -11.25 -15.74 -7.48
CA ASN A 166 -11.70 -16.52 -8.64
C ASN A 166 -11.68 -15.69 -9.93
N ASP A 167 -11.44 -14.37 -9.81
CA ASP A 167 -11.53 -13.41 -10.88
C ASP A 167 -10.15 -13.01 -11.42
N ASN A 168 -10.12 -12.52 -12.65
CA ASN A 168 -8.93 -11.96 -13.30
C ASN A 168 -8.80 -10.44 -13.11
N GLN A 169 -9.60 -9.85 -12.23
CA GLN A 169 -9.53 -8.44 -11.82
C GLN A 169 -9.10 -8.28 -10.36
N ALA A 170 -8.29 -9.20 -9.88
CA ALA A 170 -7.77 -9.13 -8.53
C ALA A 170 -6.80 -7.95 -8.35
N SER A 171 -6.87 -7.32 -7.19
CA SER A 171 -5.91 -6.33 -6.75
C SER A 171 -5.65 -6.47 -5.25
N LEU A 172 -4.45 -6.11 -4.82
CA LEU A 172 -4.08 -6.04 -3.41
C LEU A 172 -3.08 -4.90 -3.20
N GLU A 173 -3.42 -3.98 -2.33
CA GLU A 173 -2.48 -3.08 -1.68
C GLU A 173 -2.34 -3.54 -0.22
N LEU A 174 -1.12 -3.62 0.29
CA LEU A 174 -0.85 -4.03 1.68
C LEU A 174 0.36 -3.28 2.22
N ASN A 175 0.20 -2.61 3.35
CA ASN A 175 1.28 -1.95 4.07
C ASN A 175 1.01 -1.98 5.58
N LEU A 176 1.98 -2.42 6.36
CA LEU A 176 1.98 -2.16 7.79
C LEU A 176 2.70 -0.84 8.02
N CYS A 177 2.06 0.12 8.67
CA CYS A 177 2.60 1.46 8.82
C CYS A 177 2.24 2.09 10.16
N ARG A 178 3.03 3.10 10.55
CA ARG A 178 2.67 4.07 11.59
C ARG A 178 2.42 5.43 10.96
N GLU A 179 1.61 6.22 11.60
CA GLU A 179 1.35 7.60 11.20
C GLU A 179 2.28 8.54 11.96
N LEU A 180 2.99 9.38 11.23
CA LEU A 180 3.86 10.41 11.77
C LEU A 180 3.34 11.79 11.35
N PRO A 181 3.45 12.82 12.20
CA PRO A 181 3.24 14.18 11.74
C PRO A 181 4.26 14.53 10.66
N PHE A 182 3.85 15.30 9.67
CA PHE A 182 4.77 15.76 8.64
C PHE A 182 5.74 16.81 9.22
N ASP A 183 7.03 16.60 8.99
CA ASP A 183 8.07 17.55 9.41
C ASP A 183 8.40 18.54 8.28
N TYR A 184 7.66 19.66 8.25
CA TYR A 184 7.87 20.74 7.29
C TYR A 184 9.28 21.33 7.34
N ALA A 185 9.87 21.43 8.53
CA ALA A 185 11.22 21.97 8.70
C ALA A 185 12.28 21.04 8.09
N ALA A 186 12.15 19.72 8.32
CA ALA A 186 13.02 18.74 7.69
C ALA A 186 12.88 18.73 6.16
N CYS A 187 11.65 18.85 5.62
CA CYS A 187 11.43 18.96 4.19
C CYS A 187 12.07 20.22 3.61
N ALA A 188 11.84 21.39 4.20
CA ALA A 188 12.46 22.66 3.78
C ALA A 188 13.99 22.59 3.81
N LYS A 189 14.56 21.94 4.83
CA LYS A 189 16.00 21.76 4.94
C LYS A 189 16.60 20.91 3.81
N LYS A 190 15.89 19.87 3.35
CA LYS A 190 16.35 19.02 2.24
C LYS A 190 16.49 19.77 0.93
N VAL A 191 15.64 20.75 0.68
CA VAL A 191 15.61 21.51 -0.58
C VAL A 191 16.30 22.86 -0.49
N LYS A 192 16.83 23.23 0.69
CA LYS A 192 17.40 24.55 0.96
C LYS A 192 18.52 24.96 -0.02
N ASP A 193 19.37 24.01 -0.39
CA ASP A 193 20.55 24.24 -1.21
C ASP A 193 20.33 23.77 -2.67
N ALA A 194 19.08 23.51 -3.07
CA ALA A 194 18.74 23.17 -4.44
C ALA A 194 18.68 24.42 -5.32
N ASP A 195 19.25 24.36 -6.52
CA ASP A 195 19.19 25.46 -7.51
C ASP A 195 17.75 25.71 -7.98
N VAL A 196 16.93 24.66 -8.05
CA VAL A 196 15.52 24.71 -8.47
C VAL A 196 14.69 23.76 -7.64
N VAL A 197 13.55 24.25 -7.13
CA VAL A 197 12.53 23.42 -6.47
C VAL A 197 11.32 23.30 -7.37
N ILE A 198 10.92 22.07 -7.71
CA ILE A 198 9.76 21.79 -8.53
C ILE A 198 8.69 21.16 -7.64
N PHE A 199 7.61 21.89 -7.41
CA PHE A 199 6.43 21.39 -6.71
C PHE A 199 5.48 20.72 -7.72
N VAL A 200 5.14 19.44 -7.47
CA VAL A 200 4.18 18.68 -8.28
C VAL A 200 2.99 18.34 -7.38
N GLY A 201 1.99 19.19 -7.41
CA GLY A 201 0.78 19.06 -6.60
C GLY A 201 -0.46 18.86 -7.46
N GLY A 202 -1.53 18.43 -6.84
CA GLY A 202 -2.83 18.23 -7.47
C GLY A 202 -3.64 17.12 -6.79
N LEU A 203 -4.89 16.98 -7.22
CA LEU A 203 -5.77 15.92 -6.74
C LEU A 203 -5.30 14.55 -7.26
N SER A 204 -5.41 13.55 -6.39
CA SER A 204 -5.13 12.16 -6.74
C SER A 204 -6.41 11.47 -7.24
N THR A 205 -6.28 10.60 -8.21
CA THR A 205 -7.33 9.67 -8.62
C THR A 205 -7.76 8.69 -7.52
N LYS A 206 -7.07 8.68 -6.37
CA LYS A 206 -7.46 7.96 -5.16
C LYS A 206 -8.40 8.79 -4.25
N LEU A 207 -8.54 10.08 -4.51
CA LEU A 207 -9.39 10.99 -3.75
C LEU A 207 -10.61 11.42 -4.53
N GLU A 208 -10.46 11.66 -5.82
CA GLU A 208 -11.53 12.08 -6.70
C GLU A 208 -11.67 11.10 -7.87
N GLY A 209 -12.85 10.56 -8.02
CA GLY A 209 -13.21 9.60 -9.04
C GLY A 209 -14.63 9.09 -8.82
N GLU A 210 -15.26 8.68 -9.88
CA GLU A 210 -16.66 8.24 -9.91
C GLU A 210 -16.90 7.06 -8.94
N GLU A 211 -17.97 7.18 -8.15
CA GLU A 211 -18.45 6.15 -7.20
C GLU A 211 -17.40 5.66 -6.19
N MET A 212 -16.48 6.49 -5.76
CA MET A 212 -15.47 6.13 -4.79
C MET A 212 -15.98 6.27 -3.35
N PRO A 213 -15.67 5.34 -2.43
CA PRO A 213 -16.07 5.43 -1.02
C PRO A 213 -15.10 6.32 -0.23
N VAL A 214 -14.91 7.58 -0.66
CA VAL A 214 -14.02 8.54 -0.01
C VAL A 214 -14.83 9.43 0.92
N GLU A 215 -14.51 9.37 2.22
CA GLU A 215 -15.09 10.20 3.27
C GLU A 215 -13.93 10.92 4.00
N LEU A 216 -13.47 12.02 3.42
CA LEU A 216 -12.38 12.85 3.92
C LEU A 216 -12.79 14.33 3.91
N PRO A 217 -12.15 15.19 4.70
CA PRO A 217 -12.41 16.63 4.64
C PRO A 217 -12.30 17.17 3.21
N GLY A 218 -13.35 17.84 2.73
CA GLY A 218 -13.45 18.38 1.38
C GLY A 218 -13.79 17.37 0.28
N PHE A 219 -14.11 16.12 0.63
CA PHE A 219 -14.52 15.06 -0.30
C PHE A 219 -15.74 14.29 0.23
N LYS A 220 -16.63 13.90 -0.67
CA LYS A 220 -17.79 13.07 -0.35
C LYS A 220 -18.06 12.09 -1.48
N GLY A 221 -17.95 10.79 -1.21
CA GLY A 221 -18.16 9.75 -2.21
C GLY A 221 -17.19 9.82 -3.40
N GLY A 222 -16.02 10.45 -3.23
CA GLY A 222 -15.05 10.67 -4.29
C GLY A 222 -15.20 11.99 -5.04
N ASP A 223 -16.21 12.81 -4.68
CA ASP A 223 -16.40 14.12 -5.26
C ASP A 223 -15.83 15.21 -4.35
N ARG A 224 -15.20 16.23 -4.96
CA ARG A 224 -14.80 17.45 -4.28
C ARG A 224 -16.03 18.23 -3.84
N THR A 225 -16.09 18.67 -2.58
CA THR A 225 -17.25 19.41 -2.02
C THR A 225 -17.09 20.94 -2.10
N ASP A 226 -15.87 21.41 -2.37
CA ASP A 226 -15.53 22.83 -2.48
C ASP A 226 -14.32 23.02 -3.39
N ILE A 227 -13.93 24.28 -3.63
CA ILE A 227 -12.78 24.65 -4.47
C ILE A 227 -11.52 25.00 -3.67
N GLU A 228 -11.58 24.88 -2.35
CA GLU A 228 -10.42 25.14 -1.50
C GLU A 228 -9.35 24.04 -1.70
N LEU A 229 -8.12 24.35 -1.36
CA LEU A 229 -7.07 23.35 -1.37
C LEU A 229 -7.34 22.31 -0.27
N PRO A 230 -7.11 21.01 -0.52
CA PRO A 230 -7.11 20.02 0.53
C PRO A 230 -6.04 20.35 1.57
N ASN A 231 -6.42 20.28 2.84
CA ASN A 231 -5.48 20.50 3.95
C ASN A 231 -4.65 19.24 4.20
#